data_adaa598f9dc734b080e31814e59206c8
#
_entry.id   adaa598f9dc734b080e31814e59206c8
#
_cell.length_a   1.000
_cell.length_b   1.000
_cell.length_c   1.000
_cell.angle_alpha   90.00
_cell.angle_beta   90.00
_cell.angle_gamma   90.00
#
_symmetry.space_group_name_H-M   'P 1'
#
loop_
_entity.id
_entity.type
_entity.pdbx_description
1 polymer ?
#
loop_
_entity_poly.entity_id
_entity_poly.type
_entity_poly.pdbx_seq_one_letter_code
_entity_poly.pdbx_strand_id
1 'polypeptide(L)'
;TADEGDARVDDGDIQRFASAATTFGLASGFTPSTNNNDFGRLNVLKDQCLNGPVDPASDIDKIVSMGSRGLSLWKKETDGSVSFVSHLPLETELFNRDPQRHGANNGGQKNTFDSRSDDKGPEPEAVAVTTLTDGTVIAVAGMERQNGVIVVDITNPASPQVLRYINDSGKGLISPETVTIVDAADSP
;
A
#
# COMPACT_ATOMS: atom_id res chain seq x y z
N THR A 1 9.93 -4.51 4.93
CA THR A 1 8.75 -5.28 4.49
C THR A 1 8.06 -4.57 3.36
N ALA A 2 7.50 -5.34 2.43
CA ALA A 2 6.47 -4.86 1.53
C ALA A 2 5.13 -4.92 2.29
N ASP A 3 4.38 -3.83 2.26
CA ASP A 3 3.14 -3.69 3.01
C ASP A 3 2.00 -3.59 2.00
N GLU A 4 1.46 -4.72 1.63
CA GLU A 4 0.52 -4.92 0.52
C GLU A 4 -0.71 -4.00 0.61
N GLY A 5 -1.35 -3.98 1.75
CA GLY A 5 -2.49 -3.11 1.99
C GLY A 5 -3.83 -3.70 1.55
N ASP A 6 -3.87 -5.00 1.27
CA ASP A 6 -5.11 -5.67 0.92
C ASP A 6 -6.09 -5.76 2.11
N ALA A 7 -7.35 -5.75 1.76
CA ALA A 7 -8.43 -5.95 2.71
C ALA A 7 -8.59 -7.44 3.04
N ARG A 8 -8.69 -7.77 4.33
CA ARG A 8 -9.05 -9.12 4.78
C ARG A 8 -10.46 -9.47 4.28
N VAL A 9 -10.59 -10.60 3.58
CA VAL A 9 -11.85 -10.96 2.90
C VAL A 9 -12.88 -11.57 3.84
N ASP A 10 -12.43 -12.24 4.90
CA ASP A 10 -13.28 -13.11 5.74
C ASP A 10 -13.70 -12.47 7.06
N ASP A 11 -13.30 -11.23 7.33
CA ASP A 11 -13.56 -10.58 8.61
C ASP A 11 -14.81 -9.73 8.57
N GLY A 12 -15.77 -10.08 9.39
CA GLY A 12 -17.03 -9.34 9.55
C GLY A 12 -16.87 -7.90 10.07
N ASP A 13 -15.66 -7.46 10.32
CA ASP A 13 -15.31 -6.10 10.74
C ASP A 13 -15.07 -5.12 9.59
N ILE A 14 -14.99 -5.63 8.33
CA ILE A 14 -14.79 -4.81 7.14
C ILE A 14 -16.13 -4.39 6.54
N GLN A 15 -16.22 -3.13 6.16
CA GLN A 15 -17.40 -2.59 5.49
C GLN A 15 -17.01 -1.41 4.58
N ARG A 16 -17.76 -1.18 3.51
CA ARG A 16 -17.67 0.06 2.74
C ARG A 16 -18.04 1.25 3.62
N PHE A 17 -17.28 2.33 3.56
CA PHE A 17 -17.47 3.50 4.43
C PHE A 17 -18.90 4.06 4.33
N ALA A 18 -19.46 4.20 3.12
CA ALA A 18 -20.85 4.67 2.96
C ALA A 18 -21.86 3.77 3.67
N SER A 19 -21.65 2.45 3.65
CA SER A 19 -22.53 1.49 4.34
C SER A 19 -22.34 1.57 5.86
N ALA A 20 -21.11 1.68 6.34
CA ALA A 20 -20.81 1.86 7.76
C ALA A 20 -21.44 3.16 8.29
N ALA A 21 -21.27 4.27 7.56
CA ALA A 21 -21.89 5.56 7.92
C ALA A 21 -23.42 5.50 7.96
N THR A 22 -24.03 4.67 7.11
CA THR A 22 -25.49 4.45 7.13
C THR A 22 -25.91 3.62 8.34
N THR A 23 -25.08 2.65 8.75
CA THR A 23 -25.39 1.74 9.86
C THR A 23 -25.24 2.40 11.24
N PHE A 24 -24.14 3.14 11.43
CA PHE A 24 -23.73 3.67 12.73
C PHE A 24 -23.97 5.18 12.87
N GLY A 25 -24.05 5.92 11.79
CA GLY A 25 -24.06 7.39 11.80
C GLY A 25 -22.65 7.98 11.87
N LEU A 26 -22.58 9.29 11.74
CA LEU A 26 -21.34 10.07 11.86
C LEU A 26 -21.39 10.92 13.13
N ALA A 27 -20.30 10.90 13.88
CA ALA A 27 -20.18 11.71 15.09
C ALA A 27 -20.31 13.21 14.79
N SER A 28 -20.82 13.96 15.73
CA SER A 28 -21.01 15.40 15.58
C SER A 28 -19.70 16.09 15.24
N GLY A 29 -19.70 16.85 14.13
CA GLY A 29 -18.51 17.54 13.63
C GLY A 29 -17.58 16.70 12.74
N PHE A 30 -17.83 15.39 12.59
CA PHE A 30 -17.12 14.54 11.67
C PHE A 30 -17.94 14.39 10.38
N THR A 31 -17.52 15.03 9.30
CA THR A 31 -18.29 15.18 8.06
C THR A 31 -17.55 14.74 6.80
N PRO A 32 -16.95 13.53 6.76
CA PRO A 32 -16.34 13.02 5.53
C PRO A 32 -17.42 12.75 4.47
N SER A 33 -17.02 12.81 3.21
CA SER A 33 -17.92 12.46 2.12
C SER A 33 -18.24 10.95 2.14
N THR A 34 -19.53 10.62 2.07
CA THR A 34 -20.00 9.24 1.90
C THR A 34 -20.29 8.90 0.44
N ASN A 35 -19.94 9.79 -0.50
CA ASN A 35 -20.12 9.55 -1.93
C ASN A 35 -19.16 8.45 -2.41
N ASN A 36 -19.65 7.53 -3.23
CA ASN A 36 -18.84 6.44 -3.81
C ASN A 36 -17.76 6.93 -4.79
N ASN A 37 -17.83 8.16 -5.27
CA ASN A 37 -16.77 8.78 -6.07
C ASN A 37 -15.68 9.45 -5.20
N ASP A 38 -15.76 9.28 -3.88
CA ASP A 38 -14.85 9.82 -2.88
C ASP A 38 -14.57 8.73 -1.82
N PHE A 39 -14.80 8.97 -0.54
CA PHE A 39 -14.55 7.96 0.50
C PHE A 39 -15.59 6.84 0.60
N GLY A 40 -16.75 6.98 -0.01
CA GLY A 40 -17.87 6.03 0.16
C GLY A 40 -17.55 4.58 -0.20
N ARG A 41 -16.68 4.35 -1.20
CA ARG A 41 -16.22 3.01 -1.60
C ARG A 41 -15.12 2.44 -0.71
N LEU A 42 -14.41 3.27 0.07
CA LEU A 42 -13.27 2.83 0.85
C LEU A 42 -13.66 1.69 1.80
N ASN A 43 -12.90 0.59 1.80
CA ASN A 43 -13.02 -0.45 2.80
C ASN A 43 -12.43 0.05 4.13
N VAL A 44 -13.23 -0.03 5.17
CA VAL A 44 -12.86 0.43 6.50
C VAL A 44 -13.02 -0.68 7.54
N LEU A 45 -12.22 -0.61 8.59
CA LEU A 45 -12.37 -1.41 9.80
C LEU A 45 -13.45 -0.75 10.68
N LYS A 46 -14.70 -1.20 10.56
CA LYS A 46 -15.84 -0.55 11.22
C LYS A 46 -15.69 -0.46 12.73
N ASP A 47 -15.13 -1.48 13.38
CA ASP A 47 -14.87 -1.53 14.82
C ASP A 47 -13.84 -0.46 15.25
N GLN A 48 -12.87 -0.18 14.41
CA GLN A 48 -11.84 0.83 14.65
C GLN A 48 -12.28 2.26 14.28
N CYS A 49 -13.33 2.38 13.48
CA CYS A 49 -13.89 3.68 13.08
C CYS A 49 -14.83 4.26 14.14
N LEU A 50 -15.33 3.42 15.07
CA LEU A 50 -16.32 3.81 16.05
C LEU A 50 -15.70 4.50 17.28
N ASN A 51 -16.47 5.39 17.88
CA ASN A 51 -16.14 6.04 19.16
C ASN A 51 -16.49 5.19 20.40
N GLY A 52 -16.96 3.95 20.17
CA GLY A 52 -17.39 3.01 21.20
C GLY A 52 -17.39 1.56 20.72
N PRO A 53 -18.04 0.63 21.41
CA PRO A 53 -18.16 -0.76 20.97
C PRO A 53 -18.93 -0.87 19.65
N VAL A 54 -18.87 -2.03 19.00
CA VAL A 54 -19.66 -2.30 17.77
C VAL A 54 -21.15 -2.44 18.17
N ASP A 55 -21.81 -1.31 18.26
CA ASP A 55 -23.20 -1.14 18.66
C ASP A 55 -23.83 -0.02 17.81
N PRO A 56 -25.10 -0.14 17.39
CA PRO A 56 -25.78 0.92 16.62
C PRO A 56 -25.89 2.27 17.32
N ALA A 57 -25.63 2.33 18.63
CA ALA A 57 -25.58 3.59 19.38
C ALA A 57 -24.20 4.28 19.32
N SER A 58 -23.19 3.62 18.74
CA SER A 58 -21.87 4.23 18.52
C SER A 58 -21.83 4.94 17.17
N ASP A 59 -21.16 6.09 17.14
CA ASP A 59 -20.97 6.86 15.91
C ASP A 59 -19.54 6.67 15.34
N ILE A 60 -19.40 6.85 14.05
CA ILE A 60 -18.09 6.90 13.38
C ILE A 60 -17.48 8.29 13.63
N ASP A 61 -16.30 8.34 14.23
CA ASP A 61 -15.54 9.56 14.51
C ASP A 61 -14.21 9.67 13.74
N LYS A 62 -13.80 8.62 13.04
CA LYS A 62 -12.58 8.56 12.23
C LYS A 62 -12.73 7.55 11.09
N ILE A 63 -11.86 7.63 10.10
CA ILE A 63 -11.73 6.62 9.04
C ILE A 63 -10.47 5.80 9.31
N VAL A 64 -10.62 4.50 9.47
CA VAL A 64 -9.51 3.54 9.58
C VAL A 64 -9.66 2.54 8.46
N SER A 65 -8.72 2.57 7.51
CA SER A 65 -8.63 1.61 6.42
C SER A 65 -7.46 0.66 6.61
N MET A 66 -7.38 -0.37 5.77
CA MET A 66 -6.31 -1.35 5.85
C MET A 66 -5.09 -0.93 5.07
N GLY A 67 -3.96 -1.49 5.53
CA GLY A 67 -2.68 -1.49 4.87
C GLY A 67 -1.91 -0.21 4.95
N SER A 68 -0.61 -0.33 4.89
CA SER A 68 0.30 0.81 4.79
C SER A 68 0.57 1.17 3.34
N ARG A 69 0.33 0.24 2.39
CA ARG A 69 0.48 0.40 0.94
C ARG A 69 1.84 1.01 0.57
N GLY A 70 2.89 0.43 1.15
CA GLY A 70 4.21 0.99 1.06
C GLY A 70 5.32 0.04 1.46
N LEU A 71 6.45 0.60 1.83
CA LEU A 71 7.58 -0.16 2.36
C LEU A 71 7.87 0.29 3.79
N SER A 72 7.89 -0.66 4.72
CA SER A 72 8.32 -0.42 6.09
C SER A 72 9.75 -0.91 6.30
N LEU A 73 10.56 -0.07 6.90
CA LEU A 73 11.95 -0.35 7.25
C LEU A 73 12.06 -0.62 8.74
N TRP A 74 12.74 -1.71 9.06
CA TRP A 74 12.89 -2.22 10.41
C TRP A 74 14.36 -2.46 10.71
N LYS A 75 14.78 -2.21 11.93
CA LYS A 75 16.12 -2.48 12.42
C LYS A 75 16.11 -3.70 13.34
N LYS A 76 17.00 -4.66 13.08
CA LYS A 76 17.29 -5.73 14.04
C LYS A 76 18.24 -5.19 15.11
N GLU A 77 17.82 -5.23 16.35
CA GLU A 77 18.60 -4.79 17.49
C GLU A 77 19.56 -5.90 17.95
N THR A 78 20.52 -5.52 18.81
CA THR A 78 21.55 -6.43 19.32
C THR A 78 21.01 -7.54 20.22
N ASP A 79 19.88 -7.31 20.86
CA ASP A 79 19.16 -8.31 21.68
C ASP A 79 18.26 -9.23 20.86
N GLY A 80 18.22 -9.05 19.53
CA GLY A 80 17.42 -9.83 18.60
C GLY A 80 16.00 -9.30 18.38
N SER A 81 15.59 -8.26 19.10
CA SER A 81 14.33 -7.56 18.86
C SER A 81 14.36 -6.79 17.53
N VAL A 82 13.18 -6.37 17.06
CA VAL A 82 13.03 -5.58 15.83
C VAL A 82 12.32 -4.28 16.17
N SER A 83 12.91 -3.15 15.77
CA SER A 83 12.33 -1.83 15.95
C SER A 83 11.96 -1.20 14.60
N PHE A 84 10.82 -0.50 14.58
CA PHE A 84 10.40 0.27 13.42
C PHE A 84 11.32 1.48 13.22
N VAL A 85 11.71 1.74 11.98
CA VAL A 85 12.58 2.88 11.62
C VAL A 85 11.79 3.92 10.84
N SER A 86 11.20 3.53 9.72
CA SER A 86 10.44 4.44 8.85
C SER A 86 9.47 3.67 7.95
N HIS A 87 8.54 4.41 7.37
CA HIS A 87 7.64 3.94 6.34
C HIS A 87 7.70 4.87 5.12
N LEU A 88 7.79 4.28 3.93
CA LEU A 88 7.69 4.96 2.65
C LEU A 88 6.33 4.67 2.02
N PRO A 89 5.37 5.61 2.06
CA PRO A 89 4.08 5.42 1.39
C PRO A 89 4.28 5.49 -0.13
N LEU A 90 3.78 4.49 -0.85
CA LEU A 90 4.03 4.37 -2.29
C LEU A 90 2.90 4.93 -3.16
N GLU A 91 1.69 5.10 -2.67
CA GLU A 91 0.56 5.59 -3.48
C GLU A 91 0.85 6.95 -4.12
N THR A 92 1.29 7.93 -3.34
CA THR A 92 1.63 9.27 -3.86
C THR A 92 2.84 9.23 -4.79
N GLU A 93 3.87 8.45 -4.46
CA GLU A 93 5.06 8.29 -5.29
C GLU A 93 4.73 7.69 -6.66
N LEU A 94 3.91 6.66 -6.69
CA LEU A 94 3.49 5.98 -7.91
C LEU A 94 2.53 6.83 -8.72
N PHE A 95 1.61 7.56 -8.07
CA PHE A 95 0.73 8.52 -8.75
C PHE A 95 1.54 9.60 -9.48
N ASN A 96 2.54 10.17 -8.83
CA ASN A 96 3.38 11.22 -9.43
C ASN A 96 4.20 10.70 -10.64
N ARG A 97 4.52 9.42 -10.67
CA ARG A 97 5.34 8.79 -11.72
C ARG A 97 4.52 8.20 -12.87
N ASP A 98 3.37 7.65 -12.56
CA ASP A 98 2.46 7.04 -13.55
C ASP A 98 0.98 7.23 -13.15
N PRO A 99 0.47 8.48 -13.24
CA PRO A 99 -0.89 8.79 -12.80
C PRO A 99 -1.98 8.02 -13.56
N GLN A 100 -1.68 7.57 -14.78
CA GLN A 100 -2.67 6.86 -15.61
C GLN A 100 -2.97 5.44 -15.13
N ARG A 101 -2.12 4.89 -14.25
CA ARG A 101 -2.30 3.55 -13.67
C ARG A 101 -2.58 3.57 -12.17
N HIS A 102 -2.81 4.74 -11.60
CA HIS A 102 -3.13 4.84 -10.19
C HIS A 102 -4.38 4.02 -9.84
N GLY A 103 -4.28 3.21 -8.78
CA GLY A 103 -5.38 2.35 -8.33
C GLY A 103 -5.89 1.38 -9.39
N ALA A 104 -5.06 1.01 -10.37
CA ALA A 104 -5.44 0.09 -11.44
C ALA A 104 -5.63 -1.33 -10.92
N ASN A 105 -6.37 -2.13 -11.67
CA ASN A 105 -6.51 -3.56 -11.44
C ASN A 105 -5.52 -4.33 -12.31
N ASN A 106 -5.11 -5.49 -11.87
CA ASN A 106 -4.24 -6.48 -12.51
C ASN A 106 -3.51 -6.03 -13.78
N GLY A 107 -2.19 -6.04 -13.75
CA GLY A 107 -1.37 -5.68 -14.88
C GLY A 107 -1.31 -4.17 -15.19
N GLY A 108 -1.77 -3.33 -14.25
CA GLY A 108 -1.65 -1.87 -14.37
C GLY A 108 -2.27 -1.31 -15.65
N GLN A 109 -3.41 -1.82 -16.06
CA GLN A 109 -4.07 -1.36 -17.28
C GLN A 109 -4.67 0.04 -17.08
N LYS A 110 -4.39 0.96 -17.99
CA LYS A 110 -4.89 2.35 -17.93
C LYS A 110 -6.41 2.46 -17.93
N ASN A 111 -7.11 1.51 -18.56
CA ASN A 111 -8.58 1.47 -18.59
C ASN A 111 -9.21 1.01 -17.26
N THR A 112 -8.40 0.64 -16.28
CA THR A 112 -8.84 0.27 -14.93
C THR A 112 -8.39 1.30 -13.89
N PHE A 113 -8.08 2.52 -14.32
CA PHE A 113 -7.73 3.64 -13.43
C PHE A 113 -8.73 3.75 -12.27
N ASP A 114 -8.21 3.92 -11.06
CA ASP A 114 -8.97 4.09 -9.81
C ASP A 114 -9.99 2.99 -9.50
N SER A 115 -9.87 1.83 -10.12
CA SER A 115 -10.83 0.74 -9.89
C SER A 115 -10.56 -0.04 -8.59
N ARG A 116 -9.36 0.13 -8.01
CA ARG A 116 -8.88 -0.62 -6.83
C ARG A 116 -8.26 0.23 -5.72
N SER A 117 -8.29 1.55 -5.84
CA SER A 117 -7.78 2.44 -4.78
C SER A 117 -8.54 2.31 -3.46
N ASP A 118 -9.80 1.90 -3.54
CA ASP A 118 -10.71 1.78 -2.41
C ASP A 118 -10.51 0.51 -1.56
N ASP A 119 -9.82 -0.51 -2.10
CA ASP A 119 -9.63 -1.77 -1.39
C ASP A 119 -8.20 -2.35 -1.48
N LYS A 120 -7.49 -2.10 -2.56
CA LYS A 120 -6.20 -2.72 -2.87
C LYS A 120 -5.02 -1.74 -2.86
N GLY A 121 -5.12 -0.63 -3.56
CA GLY A 121 -4.00 0.27 -3.80
C GLY A 121 -2.97 -0.32 -4.77
N PRO A 122 -1.67 0.05 -4.67
CA PRO A 122 -0.64 -0.44 -5.58
C PRO A 122 -0.22 -1.89 -5.33
N GLU A 123 -0.48 -2.43 -4.16
CA GLU A 123 -0.05 -3.75 -3.66
C GLU A 123 1.44 -4.03 -3.88
N PRO A 124 2.31 -3.45 -3.04
CA PRO A 124 3.69 -3.92 -2.97
C PRO A 124 3.73 -5.33 -2.38
N GLU A 125 3.90 -6.33 -3.25
CA GLU A 125 3.75 -7.75 -2.92
C GLU A 125 5.05 -8.38 -2.43
N ALA A 126 6.15 -8.03 -3.06
CA ALA A 126 7.45 -8.58 -2.75
C ALA A 126 8.53 -7.52 -2.67
N VAL A 127 9.57 -7.79 -1.90
CA VAL A 127 10.76 -6.93 -1.82
C VAL A 127 12.03 -7.77 -1.73
N ALA A 128 13.05 -7.37 -2.48
CA ALA A 128 14.42 -7.86 -2.35
C ALA A 128 15.35 -6.70 -2.05
N VAL A 129 16.42 -6.98 -1.29
CA VAL A 129 17.40 -5.96 -0.86
C VAL A 129 18.79 -6.44 -1.23
N THR A 130 19.63 -5.52 -1.70
CA THR A 130 21.06 -5.77 -1.94
C THR A 130 21.89 -4.56 -1.61
N THR A 131 23.19 -4.78 -1.39
CA THR A 131 24.19 -3.71 -1.23
C THR A 131 25.04 -3.66 -2.50
N LEU A 132 25.11 -2.51 -3.12
CA LEU A 132 25.94 -2.26 -4.31
C LEU A 132 27.42 -2.16 -3.92
N THR A 133 28.29 -2.25 -4.92
CA THR A 133 29.76 -2.23 -4.71
C THR A 133 30.28 -0.92 -4.11
N ASP A 134 29.55 0.18 -4.25
CA ASP A 134 29.85 1.47 -3.65
C ASP A 134 29.32 1.64 -2.23
N GLY A 135 28.65 0.62 -1.68
CA GLY A 135 28.06 0.61 -0.36
C GLY A 135 26.62 1.11 -0.31
N THR A 136 26.04 1.54 -1.43
CA THR A 136 24.62 1.92 -1.50
C THR A 136 23.75 0.69 -1.27
N VAL A 137 22.76 0.80 -0.39
CA VAL A 137 21.78 -0.26 -0.12
C VAL A 137 20.49 0.06 -0.86
N ILE A 138 20.06 -0.85 -1.74
CA ILE A 138 18.82 -0.70 -2.49
C ILE A 138 17.80 -1.76 -2.13
N ALA A 139 16.54 -1.36 -2.09
CA ALA A 139 15.38 -2.24 -2.08
C ALA A 139 14.69 -2.17 -3.46
N VAL A 140 14.27 -3.32 -3.96
CA VAL A 140 13.47 -3.44 -5.18
C VAL A 140 12.16 -4.12 -4.80
N ALA A 141 11.03 -3.46 -5.02
CA ALA A 141 9.73 -4.02 -4.71
C ALA A 141 8.85 -4.14 -5.96
N GLY A 142 8.11 -5.25 -6.04
CA GLY A 142 7.11 -5.50 -7.08
C GLY A 142 5.75 -4.94 -6.70
N MET A 143 5.08 -4.28 -7.64
CA MET A 143 3.74 -3.71 -7.48
C MET A 143 2.74 -4.59 -8.23
N GLU A 144 1.98 -5.42 -7.53
CA GLU A 144 1.06 -6.37 -8.18
C GLU A 144 -0.03 -5.64 -8.97
N ARG A 145 -0.76 -4.74 -8.33
CA ARG A 145 -1.93 -4.09 -8.97
C ARG A 145 -1.55 -2.95 -9.90
N GLN A 146 -0.73 -2.03 -9.46
CA GLN A 146 -0.28 -0.94 -10.32
C GLN A 146 0.71 -1.41 -11.37
N ASN A 147 1.26 -2.59 -11.20
CA ASN A 147 2.26 -3.22 -12.04
C ASN A 147 3.65 -2.56 -11.94
N GLY A 148 4.66 -3.29 -12.39
CA GLY A 148 6.03 -2.77 -12.41
C GLY A 148 6.81 -3.01 -11.13
N VAL A 149 8.02 -2.44 -11.10
CA VAL A 149 8.91 -2.50 -9.95
C VAL A 149 9.38 -1.11 -9.56
N ILE A 150 9.55 -0.89 -8.26
CA ILE A 150 10.11 0.34 -7.72
C ILE A 150 11.49 0.06 -7.11
N VAL A 151 12.44 0.93 -7.37
CA VAL A 151 13.80 0.88 -6.81
C VAL A 151 13.96 2.02 -5.83
N VAL A 152 14.36 1.70 -4.62
CA VAL A 152 14.45 2.62 -3.49
C VAL A 152 15.85 2.55 -2.90
N ASP A 153 16.52 3.68 -2.73
CA ASP A 153 17.72 3.79 -1.91
C ASP A 153 17.30 3.79 -0.43
N ILE A 154 17.79 2.82 0.31
CA ILE A 154 17.56 2.65 1.74
C ILE A 154 18.87 2.70 2.55
N THR A 155 19.93 3.25 1.96
CA THR A 155 21.24 3.43 2.62
C THR A 155 21.09 4.21 3.93
N ASN A 156 20.25 5.23 3.92
CA ASN A 156 19.74 5.84 5.14
C ASN A 156 18.31 5.36 5.41
N PRO A 157 18.10 4.35 6.26
CA PRO A 157 16.78 3.77 6.47
C PRO A 157 15.77 4.72 7.13
N ALA A 158 16.24 5.80 7.75
CA ALA A 158 15.34 6.83 8.31
C ALA A 158 14.80 7.81 7.25
N SER A 159 15.37 7.78 6.02
CA SER A 159 14.96 8.67 4.92
C SER A 159 15.14 7.95 3.58
N PRO A 160 14.31 6.92 3.30
CA PRO A 160 14.37 6.18 2.05
C PRO A 160 14.03 7.09 0.86
N GLN A 161 14.70 6.86 -0.30
CA GLN A 161 14.54 7.69 -1.48
C GLN A 161 14.17 6.84 -2.70
N VAL A 162 13.07 7.15 -3.36
CA VAL A 162 12.68 6.47 -4.60
C VAL A 162 13.60 6.90 -5.74
N LEU A 163 14.41 5.97 -6.23
CA LEU A 163 15.31 6.18 -7.35
C LEU A 163 14.57 6.05 -8.68
N ARG A 164 13.76 4.99 -8.83
CA ARG A 164 13.11 4.69 -10.11
C ARG A 164 11.85 3.85 -9.93
N TYR A 165 10.87 4.08 -10.79
CA TYR A 165 9.75 3.18 -11.05
C TYR A 165 9.83 2.72 -12.51
N ILE A 166 9.73 1.41 -12.73
CA ILE A 166 9.82 0.76 -14.04
C ILE A 166 8.54 -0.01 -14.26
N ASN A 167 7.79 0.37 -15.27
CA ASN A 167 6.58 -0.33 -15.70
C ASN A 167 6.72 -0.74 -17.16
N ASP A 168 7.08 -1.98 -17.40
CA ASP A 168 7.26 -2.58 -18.72
C ASP A 168 6.13 -3.58 -19.05
N SER A 169 4.89 -3.24 -18.69
CA SER A 169 3.71 -4.08 -18.96
C SER A 169 3.57 -4.45 -20.44
N GLY A 170 3.98 -3.57 -21.34
CA GLY A 170 4.06 -3.85 -22.79
C GLY A 170 5.05 -4.92 -23.18
N LYS A 171 5.97 -5.30 -22.29
CA LYS A 171 6.98 -6.36 -22.48
C LYS A 171 6.75 -7.58 -21.59
N GLY A 172 5.58 -7.69 -20.96
CA GLY A 172 5.20 -8.85 -20.17
C GLY A 172 5.53 -8.77 -18.68
N LEU A 173 6.02 -7.64 -18.17
CA LEU A 173 6.11 -7.41 -16.72
C LEU A 173 4.72 -7.09 -16.18
N ILE A 174 4.02 -8.11 -15.71
CA ILE A 174 2.62 -8.04 -15.29
C ILE A 174 2.48 -8.65 -13.91
N SER A 175 1.85 -7.91 -12.98
CA SER A 175 1.51 -8.36 -11.62
C SER A 175 2.66 -9.09 -10.92
N PRO A 176 3.81 -8.43 -10.67
CA PRO A 176 4.96 -9.11 -10.06
C PRO A 176 4.68 -9.43 -8.58
N GLU A 177 4.59 -10.72 -8.27
CA GLU A 177 4.40 -11.27 -6.92
C GLU A 177 5.71 -11.72 -6.28
N THR A 178 6.79 -11.72 -7.05
CA THR A 178 8.12 -12.15 -6.58
C THR A 178 9.21 -11.28 -7.18
N VAL A 179 10.19 -10.91 -6.36
CA VAL A 179 11.40 -10.19 -6.77
C VAL A 179 12.63 -10.93 -6.30
N THR A 180 13.53 -11.22 -7.24
CA THR A 180 14.84 -11.80 -6.96
C THR A 180 15.92 -10.95 -7.57
N ILE A 181 16.95 -10.62 -6.80
CA ILE A 181 18.15 -9.94 -7.29
C ILE A 181 19.20 -11.01 -7.56
N VAL A 182 19.74 -11.00 -8.77
CA VAL A 182 20.82 -11.90 -9.20
C VAL A 182 22.10 -11.08 -9.28
N ASP A 183 23.16 -11.55 -8.63
CA ASP A 183 24.46 -10.90 -8.69
C ASP A 183 25.02 -10.92 -10.12
N ALA A 184 25.78 -9.89 -10.47
CA ALA A 184 26.34 -9.77 -11.83
C ALA A 184 27.22 -10.96 -12.24
N ALA A 185 27.85 -11.63 -11.26
CA ALA A 185 28.65 -12.83 -11.50
C ALA A 185 27.78 -14.06 -11.88
N ASP A 186 26.52 -14.07 -11.50
CA ASP A 186 25.58 -15.17 -11.72
C ASP A 186 24.56 -14.82 -12.84
N SER A 187 24.65 -13.62 -13.39
CA SER A 187 23.79 -13.18 -14.48
C SER A 187 24.28 -13.80 -15.80
N PRO A 188 23.38 -14.42 -16.62
CA PRO A 188 23.73 -15.05 -17.90
C PRO A 188 24.19 -14.06 -18.96
#